data_130f91fa08c34cb4483c755bd449dcf8
#
_entry.id   130f91fa08c34cb4483c755bd449dcf8
#
_cell.length_a   1.000
_cell.length_b   1.000
_cell.length_c   1.000
_cell.angle_alpha   90.00
_cell.angle_beta   90.00
_cell.angle_gamma   90.00
#
_symmetry.space_group_name_H-M   'P 1'
#
loop_
_entity.id
_entity.type
_entity.pdbx_description
1 polymer ?
#
loop_
_entity_poly.entity_id
_entity_poly.type
_entity_poly.pdbx_seq_one_letter_code
_entity_poly.pdbx_strand_id
1 'polypeptide(L)'
;MTKPSISAFNRRNWILGCIAMGVTQGRVVFASDDSSGVGNRFRVRTVIKTHGEVRLKSQIADATSRNGKPSSAKTVPMQATTNLDYEEDVLLSTPLSESKAYLRVAQAESEVQVDRHITKTKLRDTCLDIVRLCNDQGLSTACLDNPLFAAERDLLEPPINSMFLDKITTKTKVKISDKWQMDEEAACRLLGLDAILEGEITVCLVDANDSTAQLDLKGTVSGSIRQVGTTIVLDAKAQVDRKTHSVTWFAANLEETRDIGEYEPGFKVLAQVQIRRASIEELSNSESLASIESRIPTKENADLLQFQSDLGYYRFLANRKWTTYRDNGEEATFRYVIDNQRVAQCNVTNMVDFEPGKQLSMEGFVSDVKKSLEGMMSELLESTESLTSSKLRAIKVTSRGTVQGVDIVWIHYHLSNDNGRRAVLVFMLNAEQMETFASEDAQVVSTFELIDWPKKIDRKALEVATAENAESSTR
;
A
#
# COMPACT_ATOMS: atom_id res chain seq x y z
N MET A 1 -8.61 41.25 -9.80
CA MET A 1 -8.21 39.86 -9.65
C MET A 1 -9.45 39.09 -9.22
N THR A 2 -10.16 38.54 -10.19
CA THR A 2 -11.45 37.90 -10.06
C THR A 2 -11.25 36.43 -9.68
N LYS A 3 -11.85 35.98 -8.59
CA LYS A 3 -11.93 34.56 -8.18
C LYS A 3 -12.71 33.76 -9.24
N PRO A 4 -12.25 32.60 -9.68
CA PRO A 4 -13.10 31.73 -10.50
C PRO A 4 -14.22 31.16 -9.63
N SER A 5 -15.46 31.40 -10.02
CA SER A 5 -16.66 30.80 -9.46
C SER A 5 -16.67 29.29 -9.82
N ILE A 6 -16.74 28.43 -8.80
CA ILE A 6 -17.05 27.03 -8.97
C ILE A 6 -18.50 26.95 -9.47
N SER A 7 -18.68 26.68 -10.75
CA SER A 7 -19.99 26.43 -11.33
C SER A 7 -20.55 25.14 -10.73
N ALA A 8 -21.70 25.27 -10.09
CA ALA A 8 -22.50 24.21 -9.58
C ALA A 8 -22.73 23.12 -10.64
N PHE A 9 -22.19 21.94 -10.43
CA PHE A 9 -22.44 20.77 -11.25
C PHE A 9 -23.91 20.41 -11.13
N ASN A 10 -24.65 20.61 -12.24
CA ASN A 10 -26.09 20.56 -12.29
C ASN A 10 -26.59 19.11 -12.04
N ARG A 11 -27.25 18.86 -10.91
CA ARG A 11 -27.82 17.59 -10.44
C ARG A 11 -28.88 16.96 -11.37
N ARG A 12 -29.18 17.59 -12.54
CA ARG A 12 -30.35 17.19 -13.36
C ARG A 12 -30.09 16.25 -14.54
N ASN A 13 -28.86 15.94 -14.90
CA ASN A 13 -28.58 15.18 -16.14
C ASN A 13 -28.35 13.68 -15.95
N TRP A 14 -28.65 13.09 -14.78
CA TRP A 14 -28.53 11.65 -14.55
C TRP A 14 -29.87 10.91 -14.45
N ILE A 15 -31.00 11.60 -14.73
CA ILE A 15 -32.34 11.02 -14.66
C ILE A 15 -33.01 11.24 -16.01
N LEU A 16 -32.81 10.33 -16.96
CA LEU A 16 -33.72 10.12 -18.08
C LEU A 16 -33.68 8.64 -18.47
N GLY A 17 -34.63 7.91 -17.93
CA GLY A 17 -34.88 6.51 -18.28
C GLY A 17 -35.66 5.72 -17.24
N CYS A 18 -36.65 6.29 -16.57
CA CYS A 18 -37.64 5.48 -15.84
C CYS A 18 -39.05 5.95 -16.18
N ILE A 19 -39.70 5.17 -17.01
CA ILE A 19 -41.16 5.24 -17.25
C ILE A 19 -41.88 4.78 -15.98
N ALA A 20 -42.79 5.62 -15.51
CA ALA A 20 -43.66 5.34 -14.37
C ALA A 20 -44.55 4.12 -14.63
N MET A 21 -44.40 3.07 -13.83
CA MET A 21 -45.40 2.01 -13.66
C MET A 21 -45.65 1.76 -12.19
N GLY A 22 -46.89 1.64 -11.87
CA GLY A 22 -47.64 1.38 -10.69
C GLY A 22 -46.91 0.89 -9.44
N VAL A 23 -47.11 1.63 -8.37
CA VAL A 23 -46.68 1.29 -7.00
C VAL A 23 -47.47 0.11 -6.48
N THR A 24 -46.96 -1.11 -6.58
CA THR A 24 -47.30 -2.17 -5.66
C THR A 24 -46.28 -2.12 -4.52
N GLN A 25 -46.79 -1.83 -3.29
CA GLN A 25 -45.97 -1.88 -2.07
C GLN A 25 -45.50 -3.35 -1.81
N GLY A 26 -44.54 -3.82 -2.58
CA GLY A 26 -43.89 -5.10 -2.37
C GLY A 26 -42.87 -5.00 -1.23
N ARG A 27 -42.99 -5.86 -0.22
CA ARG A 27 -41.90 -6.06 0.76
C ARG A 27 -40.69 -6.62 0.04
N VAL A 28 -39.57 -5.91 0.07
CA VAL A 28 -38.27 -6.40 -0.41
C VAL A 28 -37.67 -7.31 0.66
N VAL A 29 -37.31 -8.52 0.30
CA VAL A 29 -36.67 -9.47 1.21
C VAL A 29 -35.20 -9.55 0.77
N PHE A 30 -34.29 -9.14 1.63
CA PHE A 30 -32.90 -9.51 1.57
C PHE A 30 -32.72 -10.69 2.56
N ALA A 31 -32.66 -11.90 2.06
CA ALA A 31 -32.27 -13.06 2.84
C ALA A 31 -31.06 -13.66 2.20
N SER A 32 -29.88 -13.44 2.78
CA SER A 32 -28.73 -14.28 2.48
C SER A 32 -28.87 -15.54 3.32
N ASP A 33 -29.16 -16.69 2.70
CA ASP A 33 -28.84 -17.96 3.32
C ASP A 33 -27.32 -18.01 3.51
N ASP A 34 -26.88 -18.38 4.71
CA ASP A 34 -25.50 -18.76 4.99
C ASP A 34 -25.19 -20.09 4.25
N SER A 35 -25.15 -20.05 2.90
CA SER A 35 -24.65 -21.15 2.10
C SER A 35 -23.12 -21.10 2.20
N SER A 36 -22.63 -21.68 3.29
CA SER A 36 -21.22 -22.01 3.44
C SER A 36 -20.75 -22.83 2.22
N GLY A 37 -19.83 -22.24 1.43
CA GLY A 37 -19.00 -23.00 0.52
C GLY A 37 -19.13 -22.76 -0.98
N VAL A 38 -20.03 -21.90 -1.46
CA VAL A 38 -20.02 -21.49 -2.88
C VAL A 38 -19.37 -20.12 -2.95
N GLY A 39 -18.14 -20.04 -3.46
CA GLY A 39 -17.44 -18.78 -3.71
C GLY A 39 -18.28 -17.88 -4.62
N ASN A 40 -18.40 -16.59 -4.27
CA ASN A 40 -19.03 -15.61 -5.13
C ASN A 40 -17.99 -15.13 -6.15
N ARG A 41 -18.20 -15.48 -7.43
CA ARG A 41 -17.26 -15.18 -8.52
C ARG A 41 -17.77 -14.05 -9.38
N PHE A 42 -16.90 -13.08 -9.59
CA PHE A 42 -17.23 -11.87 -10.33
C PHE A 42 -16.13 -11.45 -11.28
N ARG A 43 -16.51 -10.92 -12.45
CA ARG A 43 -15.65 -10.00 -13.20
C ARG A 43 -15.88 -8.59 -12.67
N VAL A 44 -14.82 -7.96 -12.21
CA VAL A 44 -14.85 -6.62 -11.59
C VAL A 44 -14.11 -5.63 -12.45
N ARG A 45 -14.73 -4.48 -12.71
CA ARG A 45 -14.10 -3.33 -13.35
C ARG A 45 -14.25 -2.13 -12.45
N THR A 46 -13.12 -1.53 -12.09
CA THR A 46 -13.07 -0.36 -11.21
C THR A 46 -12.37 0.78 -11.93
N VAL A 47 -13.01 1.96 -11.89
CA VAL A 47 -12.42 3.22 -12.36
C VAL A 47 -12.44 4.19 -11.19
N ILE A 48 -11.29 4.79 -10.89
CA ILE A 48 -11.13 5.77 -9.82
C ILE A 48 -10.53 7.04 -10.41
N LYS A 49 -11.14 8.18 -10.11
CA LYS A 49 -10.60 9.50 -10.44
C LYS A 49 -10.48 10.30 -9.16
N THR A 50 -9.28 10.70 -8.81
CA THR A 50 -8.98 11.43 -7.58
C THR A 50 -8.43 12.80 -7.93
N HIS A 51 -8.83 13.82 -7.19
CA HIS A 51 -8.25 15.16 -7.26
C HIS A 51 -8.25 15.82 -5.89
N GLY A 52 -7.27 16.66 -5.64
CA GLY A 52 -7.13 17.34 -4.36
C GLY A 52 -5.73 17.86 -4.14
N GLU A 53 -5.27 17.77 -2.91
CA GLU A 53 -3.97 18.29 -2.50
C GLU A 53 -3.27 17.33 -1.53
N VAL A 54 -1.95 17.26 -1.65
CA VAL A 54 -1.03 16.61 -0.71
C VAL A 54 -0.50 17.67 0.25
N ARG A 55 -0.46 17.39 1.53
CA ARG A 55 0.04 18.25 2.59
C ARG A 55 1.37 17.71 3.11
N LEU A 56 2.43 18.46 2.91
CA LEU A 56 3.79 18.09 3.30
C LEU A 56 4.18 18.75 4.61
N LYS A 57 4.87 18.01 5.50
CA LYS A 57 5.48 18.56 6.72
C LYS A 57 6.54 19.57 6.29
N SER A 58 6.49 20.79 6.80
CA SER A 58 7.52 21.79 6.49
C SER A 58 8.83 21.43 7.19
N GLN A 59 9.89 21.18 6.43
CA GLN A 59 11.21 20.85 6.96
C GLN A 59 11.94 22.06 7.58
N ILE A 60 11.38 23.28 7.48
CA ILE A 60 12.06 24.53 7.89
C ILE A 60 11.76 24.90 9.36
N ALA A 61 10.94 24.13 10.09
CA ALA A 61 10.46 24.54 11.42
C ALA A 61 11.50 24.45 12.56
N ASP A 62 12.61 23.75 12.40
CA ASP A 62 13.48 23.45 13.55
C ASP A 62 14.63 24.42 13.79
N ALA A 63 14.93 25.40 12.94
CA ALA A 63 16.12 26.21 13.11
C ALA A 63 15.90 27.72 13.39
N THR A 64 14.77 28.35 13.09
CA THR A 64 14.70 29.83 13.11
C THR A 64 13.40 30.48 13.54
N SER A 65 12.35 29.74 13.94
CA SER A 65 11.11 30.41 14.37
C SER A 65 11.17 30.88 15.81
N ARG A 66 11.74 32.05 16.02
CA ARG A 66 11.69 32.81 17.31
C ARG A 66 10.29 33.31 17.71
N ASN A 67 9.26 33.06 16.88
CA ASN A 67 7.91 33.64 17.07
C ASN A 67 6.77 32.61 17.21
N GLY A 68 7.03 31.34 17.52
CA GLY A 68 5.98 30.40 17.99
C GLY A 68 4.77 30.17 17.07
N LYS A 69 4.78 30.64 15.81
CA LYS A 69 3.71 30.28 14.84
C LYS A 69 4.03 28.94 14.21
N PRO A 70 3.09 27.97 14.26
CA PRO A 70 3.28 26.72 13.55
C PRO A 70 3.52 27.02 12.07
N SER A 71 4.59 26.47 11.50
CA SER A 71 4.88 26.55 10.07
C SER A 71 3.69 25.95 9.31
N SER A 72 3.09 26.71 8.41
CA SER A 72 2.00 26.20 7.58
C SER A 72 2.50 25.04 6.72
N ALA A 73 1.81 23.92 6.77
CA ALA A 73 2.10 22.78 5.89
C ALA A 73 2.10 23.27 4.43
N LYS A 74 3.10 22.84 3.65
CA LYS A 74 3.13 23.08 2.20
C LYS A 74 2.11 22.18 1.54
N THR A 75 1.16 22.76 0.78
CA THR A 75 0.20 22.00 -0.01
C THR A 75 0.63 21.96 -1.48
N VAL A 76 0.42 20.80 -2.12
CA VAL A 76 0.78 20.53 -3.51
C VAL A 76 -0.44 19.88 -4.19
N PRO A 77 -0.90 20.37 -5.36
CA PRO A 77 -2.03 19.77 -6.05
C PRO A 77 -1.72 18.35 -6.50
N MET A 78 -2.73 17.47 -6.42
CA MET A 78 -2.65 16.12 -6.92
C MET A 78 -3.88 15.73 -7.72
N GLN A 79 -3.68 14.87 -8.71
CA GLN A 79 -4.72 14.15 -9.42
C GLN A 79 -4.25 12.73 -9.72
N ALA A 80 -5.20 11.79 -9.76
CA ALA A 80 -4.90 10.42 -10.11
C ALA A 80 -6.04 9.79 -10.90
N THR A 81 -5.69 8.83 -11.75
CA THR A 81 -6.66 7.95 -12.42
C THR A 81 -6.16 6.52 -12.27
N THR A 82 -7.04 5.63 -11.81
CA THR A 82 -6.73 4.21 -11.64
C THR A 82 -7.78 3.38 -12.37
N ASN A 83 -7.33 2.38 -13.11
CA ASN A 83 -8.17 1.41 -13.82
C ASN A 83 -7.80 0.00 -13.38
N LEU A 84 -8.78 -0.76 -12.91
CA LEU A 84 -8.62 -2.15 -12.55
C LEU A 84 -9.67 -3.00 -13.29
N ASP A 85 -9.25 -4.13 -13.86
CA ASP A 85 -10.09 -5.13 -14.47
C ASP A 85 -9.57 -6.52 -14.06
N TYR A 86 -10.35 -7.27 -13.29
CA TYR A 86 -9.98 -8.57 -12.75
C TYR A 86 -11.19 -9.46 -12.53
N GLU A 87 -10.94 -10.74 -12.47
CA GLU A 87 -11.88 -11.72 -11.92
C GLU A 87 -11.57 -11.92 -10.46
N GLU A 88 -12.58 -12.06 -9.61
CA GLU A 88 -12.40 -12.36 -8.18
C GLU A 88 -13.28 -13.55 -7.77
N ASP A 89 -12.73 -14.41 -6.92
CA ASP A 89 -13.44 -15.43 -6.17
C ASP A 89 -13.36 -15.07 -4.68
N VAL A 90 -14.52 -14.71 -4.10
CA VAL A 90 -14.60 -14.14 -2.75
C VAL A 90 -15.10 -15.21 -1.78
N LEU A 91 -14.31 -15.47 -0.75
CA LEU A 91 -14.60 -16.36 0.36
C LEU A 91 -14.71 -15.55 1.64
N LEU A 92 -15.94 -15.12 1.96
CA LEU A 92 -16.20 -14.41 3.21
C LEU A 92 -16.34 -15.39 4.36
N SER A 93 -15.75 -15.05 5.48
CA SER A 93 -15.82 -15.81 6.74
C SER A 93 -16.53 -15.00 7.83
N THR A 94 -16.83 -15.67 8.92
CA THR A 94 -17.28 -15.02 10.15
C THR A 94 -16.36 -15.54 11.28
N PRO A 95 -15.48 -14.70 11.83
CA PRO A 95 -15.32 -13.24 11.62
C PRO A 95 -14.76 -12.86 10.24
N LEU A 96 -14.95 -11.59 9.83
CA LEU A 96 -14.45 -11.09 8.55
C LEU A 96 -12.91 -11.07 8.46
N SER A 97 -12.22 -11.09 9.59
CA SER A 97 -10.75 -11.19 9.67
C SER A 97 -10.19 -12.51 9.10
N GLU A 98 -11.03 -13.52 8.87
CA GLU A 98 -10.63 -14.78 8.22
C GLU A 98 -11.02 -14.84 6.72
N SER A 99 -11.61 -13.77 6.20
CA SER A 99 -12.05 -13.70 4.80
C SER A 99 -10.87 -13.60 3.85
N LYS A 100 -11.02 -14.19 2.67
CA LYS A 100 -10.01 -14.16 1.62
C LYS A 100 -10.66 -13.98 0.24
N ALA A 101 -9.90 -13.45 -0.72
CA ALA A 101 -10.30 -13.44 -2.12
C ALA A 101 -9.09 -13.76 -3.00
N TYR A 102 -9.36 -14.52 -4.04
CA TYR A 102 -8.41 -14.74 -5.12
C TYR A 102 -8.78 -13.85 -6.31
N LEU A 103 -7.79 -13.18 -6.91
CA LEU A 103 -7.99 -12.31 -8.06
C LEU A 103 -7.11 -12.76 -9.22
N ARG A 104 -7.72 -12.85 -10.41
CA ARG A 104 -6.99 -12.94 -11.67
C ARG A 104 -7.07 -11.60 -12.38
N VAL A 105 -5.95 -10.88 -12.37
CA VAL A 105 -5.88 -9.51 -12.89
C VAL A 105 -5.65 -9.53 -14.40
N ALA A 106 -6.53 -8.87 -15.16
CA ALA A 106 -6.36 -8.66 -16.59
C ALA A 106 -5.71 -7.30 -16.88
N GLN A 107 -6.04 -6.29 -16.07
CA GLN A 107 -5.47 -4.95 -16.17
C GLN A 107 -5.48 -4.29 -14.80
N ALA A 108 -4.34 -3.73 -14.41
CA ALA A 108 -4.23 -2.84 -13.26
C ALA A 108 -3.18 -1.76 -13.59
N GLU A 109 -3.63 -0.52 -13.62
CA GLU A 109 -2.77 0.62 -13.94
C GLU A 109 -3.26 1.89 -13.26
N SER A 110 -2.34 2.78 -12.93
CA SER A 110 -2.63 4.11 -12.43
C SER A 110 -1.68 5.14 -13.01
N GLU A 111 -2.19 6.36 -13.13
CA GLU A 111 -1.41 7.57 -13.41
C GLU A 111 -1.70 8.56 -12.29
N VAL A 112 -0.64 8.94 -11.57
CA VAL A 112 -0.69 9.90 -10.45
C VAL A 112 0.16 11.10 -10.80
N GLN A 113 -0.43 12.27 -10.77
CA GLN A 113 0.26 13.53 -10.93
C GLN A 113 0.26 14.30 -9.60
N VAL A 114 1.45 14.66 -9.11
CA VAL A 114 1.64 15.54 -7.95
C VAL A 114 2.48 16.72 -8.42
N ASP A 115 1.89 17.91 -8.39
CA ASP A 115 2.43 19.11 -9.04
C ASP A 115 2.72 18.86 -10.53
N ARG A 116 3.98 18.84 -10.93
CA ARG A 116 4.45 18.60 -12.31
C ARG A 116 4.95 17.17 -12.54
N HIS A 117 5.07 16.38 -11.48
CA HIS A 117 5.60 15.02 -11.57
C HIS A 117 4.48 14.03 -11.85
N ILE A 118 4.63 13.26 -12.91
CA ILE A 118 3.71 12.19 -13.30
C ILE A 118 4.37 10.85 -13.04
N THR A 119 3.71 10.01 -12.28
CA THR A 119 4.12 8.63 -12.03
C THR A 119 3.08 7.69 -12.62
N LYS A 120 3.52 6.71 -13.41
CA LYS A 120 2.67 5.67 -13.97
C LYS A 120 3.04 4.35 -13.33
N THR A 121 2.06 3.64 -12.81
CA THR A 121 2.22 2.31 -12.25
C THR A 121 1.37 1.34 -13.06
N LYS A 122 1.94 0.21 -13.42
CA LYS A 122 1.25 -0.92 -14.03
C LYS A 122 1.68 -2.19 -13.31
N LEU A 123 0.73 -3.07 -13.06
CA LEU A 123 1.05 -4.39 -12.50
C LEU A 123 1.86 -5.20 -13.52
N ARG A 124 2.92 -5.84 -13.04
CA ARG A 124 3.78 -6.70 -13.87
C ARG A 124 3.02 -7.93 -14.38
N ASP A 125 3.31 -8.35 -15.60
CA ASP A 125 2.70 -9.53 -16.22
C ASP A 125 3.04 -10.84 -15.47
N THR A 126 4.06 -10.81 -14.59
CA THR A 126 4.45 -11.93 -13.70
C THR A 126 3.72 -11.92 -12.35
N CYS A 127 2.78 -10.99 -12.13
CA CYS A 127 2.04 -10.82 -10.88
C CYS A 127 0.53 -10.71 -11.13
N LEU A 128 -0.03 -11.56 -11.98
CA LEU A 128 -1.46 -11.49 -12.34
C LEU A 128 -2.37 -12.29 -11.39
N ASP A 129 -1.81 -13.23 -10.64
CA ASP A 129 -2.53 -14.07 -9.66
C ASP A 129 -2.31 -13.49 -8.27
N ILE A 130 -3.33 -12.84 -7.74
CA ILE A 130 -3.30 -12.09 -6.49
C ILE A 130 -4.19 -12.75 -5.46
N VAL A 131 -3.74 -12.79 -4.22
CA VAL A 131 -4.57 -13.14 -3.06
C VAL A 131 -4.72 -11.94 -2.13
N ARG A 132 -5.93 -11.72 -1.64
CA ARG A 132 -6.26 -10.80 -0.56
C ARG A 132 -6.61 -11.60 0.67
N LEU A 133 -5.92 -11.36 1.76
CA LEU A 133 -6.10 -12.03 3.05
C LEU A 133 -6.50 -11.00 4.09
N CYS A 134 -7.66 -11.16 4.69
CA CYS A 134 -8.04 -10.36 5.83
C CYS A 134 -7.41 -10.92 7.11
N ASN A 135 -7.08 -10.05 8.02
CA ASN A 135 -6.60 -10.38 9.35
C ASN A 135 -7.00 -9.30 10.35
N ASP A 136 -6.68 -9.47 11.62
CA ASP A 136 -7.03 -8.51 12.68
C ASP A 136 -6.37 -7.12 12.48
N GLN A 137 -5.28 -7.06 11.71
CA GLN A 137 -4.55 -5.82 11.41
C GLN A 137 -4.98 -5.16 10.08
N GLY A 138 -5.96 -5.73 9.35
CA GLY A 138 -6.43 -5.18 8.10
C GLY A 138 -6.38 -6.16 6.93
N LEU A 139 -5.98 -5.67 5.77
CA LEU A 139 -5.88 -6.41 4.51
C LEU A 139 -4.41 -6.59 4.12
N SER A 140 -4.02 -7.83 3.82
CA SER A 140 -2.76 -8.15 3.17
C SER A 140 -3.01 -8.57 1.73
N THR A 141 -2.30 -7.96 0.79
CA THR A 141 -2.40 -8.24 -0.65
C THR A 141 -1.06 -8.78 -1.14
N ALA A 142 -1.07 -9.97 -1.70
CA ALA A 142 0.14 -10.64 -2.19
C ALA A 142 -0.09 -11.25 -3.58
N CYS A 143 0.97 -11.32 -4.38
CA CYS A 143 1.00 -12.14 -5.58
C CYS A 143 1.43 -13.57 -5.23
N LEU A 144 0.82 -14.56 -5.88
CA LEU A 144 1.11 -15.98 -5.61
C LEU A 144 2.50 -16.41 -6.12
N ASP A 145 2.98 -15.77 -7.18
CA ASP A 145 4.20 -16.20 -7.88
C ASP A 145 5.42 -15.34 -7.55
N ASN A 146 5.22 -14.06 -7.30
CA ASN A 146 6.32 -13.12 -7.08
C ASN A 146 5.95 -12.06 -6.05
N PRO A 147 6.87 -11.60 -5.20
CA PRO A 147 6.62 -10.49 -4.30
C PRO A 147 6.25 -9.20 -5.07
N LEU A 148 5.24 -8.48 -4.57
CA LEU A 148 4.82 -7.19 -5.13
C LEU A 148 5.83 -6.09 -4.78
N PHE A 149 5.94 -5.09 -5.66
CA PHE A 149 6.47 -3.80 -5.27
C PHE A 149 5.45 -3.00 -4.46
N ALA A 150 5.90 -2.05 -3.64
CA ALA A 150 5.00 -1.20 -2.87
C ALA A 150 3.97 -0.48 -3.74
N ALA A 151 4.38 0.06 -4.89
CA ALA A 151 3.48 0.73 -5.84
C ALA A 151 2.45 -0.22 -6.47
N GLU A 152 2.80 -1.48 -6.72
CA GLU A 152 1.88 -2.49 -7.23
C GLU A 152 0.84 -2.90 -6.18
N ARG A 153 1.27 -3.03 -4.91
CA ARG A 153 0.35 -3.28 -3.80
C ARG A 153 -0.64 -2.11 -3.65
N ASP A 154 -0.14 -0.87 -3.62
CA ASP A 154 -0.99 0.32 -3.48
C ASP A 154 -1.99 0.45 -4.65
N LEU A 155 -1.59 0.04 -5.87
CA LEU A 155 -2.48 -0.05 -7.03
C LEU A 155 -3.62 -1.07 -6.83
N LEU A 156 -3.35 -2.19 -6.14
CA LEU A 156 -4.30 -3.26 -5.89
C LEU A 156 -5.16 -3.06 -4.63
N GLU A 157 -4.90 -2.03 -3.83
CA GLU A 157 -5.65 -1.65 -2.63
C GLU A 157 -6.45 -0.35 -2.87
N PRO A 158 -7.54 -0.39 -3.66
CA PRO A 158 -8.36 0.79 -3.94
C PRO A 158 -9.13 1.26 -2.69
N PRO A 159 -9.57 2.53 -2.64
CA PRO A 159 -10.27 3.10 -1.48
C PRO A 159 -11.65 2.46 -1.20
N ILE A 160 -12.18 1.68 -2.13
CA ILE A 160 -13.35 0.82 -1.93
C ILE A 160 -12.97 -0.61 -2.30
N ASN A 161 -13.07 -1.51 -1.34
CA ASN A 161 -12.74 -2.91 -1.54
C ASN A 161 -13.96 -3.70 -2.04
N SER A 162 -13.88 -4.20 -3.29
CA SER A 162 -14.96 -4.96 -3.95
C SER A 162 -15.39 -6.21 -3.18
N MET A 163 -14.47 -6.83 -2.46
CA MET A 163 -14.70 -8.04 -1.66
C MET A 163 -15.82 -7.88 -0.62
N PHE A 164 -16.01 -6.66 -0.11
CA PHE A 164 -16.98 -6.36 0.95
C PHE A 164 -18.22 -5.60 0.47
N LEU A 165 -18.38 -5.41 -0.85
CA LEU A 165 -19.53 -4.66 -1.38
C LEU A 165 -20.89 -5.27 -0.99
N ASP A 166 -21.00 -6.59 -0.94
CA ASP A 166 -22.27 -7.24 -0.61
C ASP A 166 -22.66 -7.07 0.87
N LYS A 167 -21.71 -6.64 1.72
CA LYS A 167 -21.98 -6.33 3.14
C LYS A 167 -22.76 -5.03 3.37
N ILE A 168 -22.98 -4.22 2.32
CA ILE A 168 -23.87 -3.06 2.40
C ILE A 168 -25.35 -3.46 2.49
N THR A 169 -25.70 -4.70 2.15
CA THR A 169 -27.06 -5.21 2.21
C THR A 169 -27.43 -5.65 3.64
N THR A 170 -28.72 -5.82 3.91
CA THR A 170 -29.21 -6.31 5.19
C THR A 170 -29.91 -7.65 5.07
N LYS A 171 -29.79 -8.50 6.08
CA LYS A 171 -30.52 -9.77 6.19
C LYS A 171 -32.00 -9.61 6.57
N THR A 172 -32.39 -8.42 7.03
CA THR A 172 -33.76 -8.14 7.44
C THR A 172 -34.64 -7.74 6.26
N LYS A 173 -35.94 -8.02 6.37
CA LYS A 173 -36.94 -7.57 5.39
C LYS A 173 -37.12 -6.07 5.49
N VAL A 174 -36.87 -5.35 4.41
CA VAL A 174 -36.98 -3.90 4.33
C VAL A 174 -37.98 -3.46 3.27
N LYS A 175 -38.50 -2.23 3.41
CA LYS A 175 -39.36 -1.57 2.44
C LYS A 175 -38.63 -0.38 1.83
N ILE A 176 -39.14 0.14 0.75
CA ILE A 176 -38.66 1.40 0.15
C ILE A 176 -38.71 2.50 1.22
N SER A 177 -37.65 3.27 1.31
CA SER A 177 -37.35 4.31 2.30
C SER A 177 -36.90 3.80 3.68
N ASP A 178 -36.86 2.49 3.93
CA ASP A 178 -36.24 1.98 5.14
C ASP A 178 -34.74 2.23 5.12
N LYS A 179 -34.20 2.46 6.32
CA LYS A 179 -32.79 2.74 6.55
C LYS A 179 -32.21 1.75 7.55
N TRP A 180 -30.93 1.44 7.38
CA TRP A 180 -30.16 0.66 8.33
C TRP A 180 -28.73 1.17 8.43
N GLN A 181 -28.08 0.87 9.52
CA GLN A 181 -26.65 1.13 9.69
C GLN A 181 -25.86 -0.03 9.13
N MET A 182 -24.77 0.29 8.43
CA MET A 182 -23.79 -0.70 8.04
C MET A 182 -23.04 -1.18 9.26
N ASP A 183 -22.74 -2.47 9.33
CA ASP A 183 -21.88 -3.03 10.36
C ASP A 183 -20.51 -2.36 10.36
N GLU A 184 -19.98 -2.05 11.55
CA GLU A 184 -18.73 -1.29 11.71
C GLU A 184 -17.52 -2.03 11.12
N GLU A 185 -17.39 -3.35 11.38
CA GLU A 185 -16.29 -4.15 10.80
C GLU A 185 -16.41 -4.17 9.27
N ALA A 186 -17.61 -4.35 8.74
CA ALA A 186 -17.85 -4.32 7.31
C ALA A 186 -17.52 -2.95 6.70
N ALA A 187 -17.84 -1.85 7.38
CA ALA A 187 -17.50 -0.50 6.94
C ALA A 187 -15.98 -0.26 6.95
N CYS A 188 -15.29 -0.69 8.01
CA CYS A 188 -13.82 -0.67 8.07
C CYS A 188 -13.20 -1.40 6.87
N ARG A 189 -13.66 -2.62 6.61
CA ARG A 189 -13.13 -3.46 5.53
C ARG A 189 -13.45 -2.91 4.13
N LEU A 190 -14.63 -2.35 3.95
CA LEU A 190 -15.04 -1.73 2.69
C LEU A 190 -14.21 -0.50 2.35
N LEU A 191 -13.92 0.35 3.35
CA LEU A 191 -13.19 1.62 3.20
C LEU A 191 -11.68 1.48 3.39
N GLY A 192 -11.17 0.30 3.71
CA GLY A 192 -9.75 0.06 3.96
C GLY A 192 -9.21 0.79 5.21
N LEU A 193 -10.06 1.03 6.22
CA LEU A 193 -9.67 1.60 7.51
C LEU A 193 -9.09 0.51 8.42
N ASP A 194 -8.14 0.89 9.27
CA ASP A 194 -7.63 0.01 10.34
C ASP A 194 -8.68 -0.12 11.45
N ALA A 195 -9.33 1.00 11.80
CA ALA A 195 -10.42 1.09 12.79
C ALA A 195 -11.29 2.31 12.49
N ILE A 196 -12.57 2.24 12.87
CA ILE A 196 -13.46 3.40 13.00
C ILE A 196 -13.46 3.82 14.46
N LEU A 197 -13.22 5.09 14.72
CA LEU A 197 -13.24 5.69 16.05
C LEU A 197 -14.56 6.43 16.31
N GLU A 198 -15.16 6.99 15.25
CA GLU A 198 -16.38 7.76 15.33
C GLU A 198 -17.10 7.78 13.98
N GLY A 199 -18.45 7.85 14.05
CA GLY A 199 -19.30 7.97 12.88
C GLY A 199 -19.85 6.64 12.38
N GLU A 200 -20.69 6.71 11.37
CA GLU A 200 -21.41 5.56 10.83
C GLU A 200 -21.79 5.76 9.36
N ILE A 201 -22.10 4.68 8.66
CA ILE A 201 -22.64 4.69 7.30
C ILE A 201 -24.09 4.21 7.35
N THR A 202 -24.99 5.08 6.94
CA THR A 202 -26.42 4.77 6.77
C THR A 202 -26.69 4.34 5.35
N VAL A 203 -27.36 3.22 5.18
CA VAL A 203 -27.87 2.69 3.91
C VAL A 203 -29.37 2.89 3.84
N CYS A 204 -29.90 3.30 2.69
CA CYS A 204 -31.33 3.51 2.44
C CYS A 204 -31.75 2.74 1.19
N LEU A 205 -32.83 1.97 1.27
CA LEU A 205 -33.46 1.39 0.09
C LEU A 205 -34.29 2.47 -0.62
N VAL A 206 -33.85 2.89 -1.80
CA VAL A 206 -34.49 3.99 -2.56
C VAL A 206 -35.57 3.48 -3.50
N ASP A 207 -35.27 2.37 -4.19
CA ASP A 207 -36.18 1.76 -5.17
C ASP A 207 -35.93 0.28 -5.28
N ALA A 208 -36.95 -0.48 -5.67
CA ALA A 208 -36.83 -1.91 -5.93
C ALA A 208 -37.92 -2.38 -6.88
N ASN A 209 -37.51 -3.25 -7.81
CA ASN A 209 -38.41 -4.02 -8.68
C ASN A 209 -38.19 -5.53 -8.46
N ASP A 210 -38.73 -6.39 -9.31
CA ASP A 210 -38.63 -7.86 -9.14
C ASP A 210 -37.18 -8.37 -9.25
N SER A 211 -36.32 -7.71 -10.01
CA SER A 211 -34.96 -8.15 -10.28
C SER A 211 -33.87 -7.35 -9.57
N THR A 212 -34.09 -6.07 -9.33
CA THR A 212 -33.05 -5.18 -8.79
C THR A 212 -33.54 -4.32 -7.63
N ALA A 213 -32.62 -3.91 -6.76
CA ALA A 213 -32.83 -2.90 -5.73
C ALA A 213 -31.76 -1.81 -5.85
N GLN A 214 -32.13 -0.56 -5.55
CA GLN A 214 -31.25 0.58 -5.53
C GLN A 214 -31.05 1.08 -4.11
N LEU A 215 -29.81 1.26 -3.72
CA LEU A 215 -29.41 1.71 -2.40
C LEU A 215 -28.67 3.05 -2.51
N ASP A 216 -28.98 3.95 -1.59
CA ASP A 216 -28.16 5.13 -1.32
C ASP A 216 -27.40 4.90 0.00
N LEU A 217 -26.10 5.25 0.00
CA LEU A 217 -25.24 5.15 1.17
C LEU A 217 -24.69 6.52 1.51
N LYS A 218 -24.79 6.93 2.77
CA LYS A 218 -24.24 8.20 3.25
C LYS A 218 -23.68 8.05 4.65
N GLY A 219 -22.57 8.72 4.89
CA GLY A 219 -22.01 8.76 6.23
C GLY A 219 -20.71 9.56 6.28
N THR A 220 -20.33 9.83 7.50
CA THR A 220 -19.00 10.37 7.82
C THR A 220 -18.40 9.45 8.86
N VAL A 221 -17.21 8.95 8.61
CA VAL A 221 -16.48 8.11 9.54
C VAL A 221 -15.10 8.71 9.77
N SER A 222 -14.68 8.74 11.03
CA SER A 222 -13.32 9.10 11.44
C SER A 222 -12.66 7.85 12.02
N GLY A 223 -11.42 7.60 11.59
CA GLY A 223 -10.69 6.41 11.96
C GLY A 223 -9.20 6.57 11.66
N SER A 224 -8.54 5.49 11.32
CA SER A 224 -7.12 5.50 10.94
C SER A 224 -6.86 4.63 9.71
N ILE A 225 -5.85 5.03 8.94
CA ILE A 225 -5.21 4.22 7.90
C ILE A 225 -3.71 4.27 8.17
N ARG A 226 -3.08 3.09 8.32
CA ARG A 226 -1.68 2.98 8.75
C ARG A 226 -1.39 3.84 9.99
N GLN A 227 -2.39 3.88 10.90
CA GLN A 227 -2.39 4.60 12.18
C GLN A 227 -2.29 6.14 12.05
N VAL A 228 -2.54 6.67 10.86
CA VAL A 228 -2.69 8.10 10.63
C VAL A 228 -4.18 8.46 10.64
N GLY A 229 -4.55 9.46 11.43
CA GLY A 229 -5.93 9.93 11.54
C GLY A 229 -6.52 10.27 10.17
N THR A 230 -7.68 9.71 9.89
CA THR A 230 -8.34 9.82 8.58
C THR A 230 -9.83 10.03 8.78
N THR A 231 -10.40 10.99 8.08
CA THR A 231 -11.85 11.22 8.01
C THR A 231 -12.33 11.02 6.58
N ILE A 232 -13.36 10.20 6.41
CA ILE A 232 -13.98 9.90 5.12
C ILE A 232 -15.44 10.34 5.16
N VAL A 233 -15.84 11.17 4.19
CA VAL A 233 -17.25 11.48 3.90
C VAL A 233 -17.65 10.71 2.66
N LEU A 234 -18.63 9.81 2.81
CA LEU A 234 -19.15 8.94 1.77
C LEU A 234 -20.52 9.42 1.28
N ASP A 235 -20.67 9.57 -0.04
CA ASP A 235 -21.97 9.68 -0.73
C ASP A 235 -21.95 8.69 -1.89
N ALA A 236 -22.70 7.59 -1.79
CA ALA A 236 -22.63 6.49 -2.75
C ALA A 236 -24.00 5.97 -3.13
N LYS A 237 -24.05 5.26 -4.25
CA LYS A 237 -25.20 4.54 -4.78
C LYS A 237 -24.78 3.14 -5.19
N ALA A 238 -25.67 2.18 -4.96
CA ALA A 238 -25.45 0.81 -5.37
C ALA A 238 -26.69 0.22 -6.03
N GLN A 239 -26.48 -0.72 -6.95
CA GLN A 239 -27.51 -1.59 -7.51
C GLN A 239 -27.22 -3.01 -7.08
N VAL A 240 -28.23 -3.65 -6.53
CA VAL A 240 -28.19 -5.03 -6.04
C VAL A 240 -29.06 -5.90 -6.93
N ASP A 241 -28.54 -7.02 -7.40
CA ASP A 241 -29.34 -8.09 -7.98
C ASP A 241 -30.05 -8.82 -6.86
N ARG A 242 -31.40 -8.87 -6.92
CA ARG A 242 -32.24 -9.45 -5.86
C ARG A 242 -32.24 -10.97 -5.85
N LYS A 243 -31.86 -11.61 -6.96
CA LYS A 243 -31.81 -13.07 -7.05
C LYS A 243 -30.53 -13.61 -6.42
N THR A 244 -29.40 -12.93 -6.66
CA THR A 244 -28.08 -13.34 -6.15
C THR A 244 -27.70 -12.60 -4.88
N HIS A 245 -28.45 -11.57 -4.49
CA HIS A 245 -28.14 -10.66 -3.38
C HIS A 245 -26.78 -9.96 -3.50
N SER A 246 -26.29 -9.82 -4.72
CA SER A 246 -24.95 -9.26 -5.00
C SER A 246 -25.05 -7.85 -5.57
N VAL A 247 -24.12 -7.00 -5.15
CA VAL A 247 -23.96 -5.66 -5.72
C VAL A 247 -23.37 -5.81 -7.13
N THR A 248 -24.12 -5.34 -8.14
CA THR A 248 -23.68 -5.40 -9.55
C THR A 248 -23.09 -4.09 -10.04
N TRP A 249 -23.44 -2.98 -9.38
CA TRP A 249 -22.92 -1.67 -9.69
C TRP A 249 -22.82 -0.85 -8.40
N PHE A 250 -21.74 -0.08 -8.30
CA PHE A 250 -21.48 0.83 -7.19
C PHE A 250 -20.80 2.09 -7.71
N ALA A 251 -21.24 3.26 -7.26
CA ALA A 251 -20.58 4.53 -7.52
C ALA A 251 -20.56 5.39 -6.27
N ALA A 252 -19.40 5.96 -5.96
CA ALA A 252 -19.21 6.78 -4.78
C ALA A 252 -18.40 8.04 -5.06
N ASN A 253 -18.73 9.09 -4.30
CA ASN A 253 -17.86 10.23 -4.03
C ASN A 253 -17.33 10.05 -2.60
N LEU A 254 -16.01 10.00 -2.44
CA LEU A 254 -15.33 9.97 -1.16
C LEU A 254 -14.53 11.25 -1.00
N GLU A 255 -14.88 12.07 -0.01
CA GLU A 255 -13.97 13.11 0.45
C GLU A 255 -13.12 12.50 1.57
N GLU A 256 -11.81 12.36 1.33
CA GLU A 256 -10.89 11.85 2.32
C GLU A 256 -9.96 12.97 2.79
N THR A 257 -9.89 13.14 4.10
CA THR A 257 -8.91 14.01 4.76
C THR A 257 -8.07 13.15 5.68
N ARG A 258 -6.77 13.06 5.37
CA ARG A 258 -5.78 12.35 6.18
C ARG A 258 -4.81 13.33 6.80
N ASP A 259 -4.50 13.16 8.07
CA ASP A 259 -3.54 13.98 8.77
C ASP A 259 -2.11 13.78 8.24
N ILE A 260 -1.22 14.71 8.56
CA ILE A 260 0.20 14.53 8.27
C ILE A 260 0.76 13.55 9.29
N GLY A 261 1.19 12.41 8.82
CA GLY A 261 1.91 11.43 9.63
C GLY A 261 3.35 11.87 9.93
N GLU A 262 4.05 11.09 10.74
CA GLU A 262 5.47 11.36 11.00
C GLU A 262 6.31 11.19 9.72
N TYR A 263 5.92 10.20 8.89
CA TYR A 263 6.64 9.84 7.66
C TYR A 263 5.78 9.82 6.41
N GLU A 264 4.46 9.94 6.55
CA GLU A 264 3.53 10.00 5.42
C GLU A 264 2.97 11.43 5.27
N PRO A 265 2.84 11.92 4.04
CA PRO A 265 2.18 13.20 3.81
C PRO A 265 0.70 13.08 4.17
N GLY A 266 0.13 14.17 4.66
CA GLY A 266 -1.31 14.29 4.73
C GLY A 266 -1.91 14.61 3.36
N PHE A 267 -3.21 14.46 3.21
CA PHE A 267 -3.90 14.90 2.01
C PHE A 267 -5.37 15.26 2.27
N LYS A 268 -5.92 16.00 1.35
CA LYS A 268 -7.36 16.24 1.25
C LYS A 268 -7.75 16.04 -0.20
N VAL A 269 -8.51 14.98 -0.45
CA VAL A 269 -8.86 14.56 -1.81
C VAL A 269 -10.35 14.24 -1.93
N LEU A 270 -10.87 14.39 -3.15
CA LEU A 270 -12.14 13.83 -3.58
C LEU A 270 -11.85 12.70 -4.57
N ALA A 271 -12.25 11.49 -4.24
CA ALA A 271 -12.17 10.32 -5.10
C ALA A 271 -13.57 9.98 -5.63
N GLN A 272 -13.70 9.88 -6.94
CA GLN A 272 -14.87 9.33 -7.63
C GLN A 272 -14.58 7.89 -8.00
N VAL A 273 -15.30 6.96 -7.39
CA VAL A 273 -15.14 5.51 -7.59
C VAL A 273 -16.32 4.97 -8.34
N GLN A 274 -16.10 4.17 -9.38
CA GLN A 274 -17.13 3.41 -10.05
C GLN A 274 -16.69 1.94 -10.15
N ILE A 275 -17.53 1.03 -9.66
CA ILE A 275 -17.30 -0.41 -9.70
C ILE A 275 -18.46 -1.07 -10.42
N ARG A 276 -18.16 -1.97 -11.36
CA ARG A 276 -19.11 -2.87 -12.02
C ARG A 276 -18.70 -4.31 -11.74
N ARG A 277 -19.66 -5.11 -11.32
CA ARG A 277 -19.47 -6.54 -11.06
C ARG A 277 -20.45 -7.34 -11.91
N ALA A 278 -19.98 -8.37 -12.55
CA ALA A 278 -20.79 -9.35 -13.28
C ALA A 278 -20.46 -10.73 -12.75
N SER A 279 -21.47 -11.49 -12.34
CA SER A 279 -21.26 -12.89 -11.93
C SER A 279 -20.67 -13.71 -13.08
N ILE A 280 -19.71 -14.57 -12.76
CA ILE A 280 -19.09 -15.53 -13.68
C ILE A 280 -19.18 -16.93 -13.07
N GLU A 281 -19.30 -17.96 -13.92
CA GLU A 281 -19.38 -19.33 -13.45
C GLU A 281 -18.01 -19.89 -13.08
N GLU A 282 -16.99 -19.55 -13.87
CA GLU A 282 -15.61 -20.00 -13.68
C GLU A 282 -14.63 -18.86 -13.88
N LEU A 283 -13.48 -18.95 -13.22
CA LEU A 283 -12.34 -18.06 -13.47
C LEU A 283 -11.69 -18.44 -14.81
N SER A 284 -11.09 -17.46 -15.48
CA SER A 284 -10.46 -17.67 -16.81
C SER A 284 -9.22 -18.57 -16.77
N ASN A 285 -8.61 -18.78 -15.60
CA ASN A 285 -7.58 -19.80 -15.42
C ASN A 285 -8.26 -21.12 -15.00
N SER A 286 -7.92 -22.20 -15.66
CA SER A 286 -8.44 -23.55 -15.35
C SER A 286 -7.82 -24.16 -14.08
N GLU A 287 -7.12 -23.36 -13.25
CA GLU A 287 -6.47 -23.84 -12.05
C GLU A 287 -7.49 -24.14 -10.96
N SER A 288 -7.35 -25.27 -10.28
CA SER A 288 -8.24 -25.64 -9.19
C SER A 288 -7.99 -24.76 -7.96
N LEU A 289 -9.04 -24.44 -7.20
CA LEU A 289 -8.91 -23.71 -5.93
C LEU A 289 -7.91 -24.38 -4.96
N ALA A 290 -7.85 -25.72 -4.94
CA ALA A 290 -6.90 -26.45 -4.10
C ALA A 290 -5.44 -26.18 -4.51
N SER A 291 -5.15 -26.03 -5.81
CA SER A 291 -3.83 -25.65 -6.29
C SER A 291 -3.49 -24.22 -5.89
N ILE A 292 -4.43 -23.30 -6.03
CA ILE A 292 -4.27 -21.91 -5.59
C ILE A 292 -4.01 -21.87 -4.08
N GLU A 293 -4.81 -22.57 -3.28
CA GLU A 293 -4.67 -22.61 -1.82
C GLU A 293 -3.32 -23.10 -1.35
N SER A 294 -2.71 -24.06 -2.07
CA SER A 294 -1.38 -24.59 -1.76
C SER A 294 -0.25 -23.55 -1.94
N ARG A 295 -0.48 -22.48 -2.71
CA ARG A 295 0.49 -21.41 -3.01
C ARG A 295 0.24 -20.14 -2.21
N ILE A 296 -0.87 -20.07 -1.45
CA ILE A 296 -1.14 -18.89 -0.62
C ILE A 296 0.01 -18.72 0.38
N PRO A 297 0.69 -17.57 0.39
CA PRO A 297 1.77 -17.34 1.32
C PRO A 297 1.26 -17.33 2.77
N THR A 298 2.14 -17.68 3.71
CA THR A 298 1.83 -17.44 5.14
C THR A 298 1.59 -15.95 5.36
N LYS A 299 0.93 -15.60 6.47
CA LYS A 299 0.63 -14.20 6.81
C LYS A 299 1.88 -13.31 6.79
N GLU A 300 2.98 -13.81 7.36
CA GLU A 300 4.26 -13.11 7.42
C GLU A 300 4.84 -12.86 6.01
N ASN A 301 4.74 -13.86 5.14
CA ASN A 301 5.23 -13.76 3.77
C ASN A 301 4.32 -12.92 2.86
N ALA A 302 3.01 -12.87 3.15
CA ALA A 302 2.05 -12.03 2.41
C ALA A 302 2.32 -10.52 2.59
N ASP A 303 2.97 -10.14 3.67
CA ASP A 303 3.34 -8.75 3.96
C ASP A 303 4.74 -8.37 3.44
N LEU A 304 5.46 -9.30 2.81
CA LEU A 304 6.76 -9.00 2.21
C LEU A 304 6.61 -8.30 0.85
N LEU A 305 7.31 -7.20 0.71
CA LEU A 305 7.39 -6.42 -0.52
C LEU A 305 8.81 -6.50 -1.09
N GLN A 306 8.91 -6.48 -2.40
CA GLN A 306 10.18 -6.35 -3.08
C GLN A 306 10.60 -4.88 -3.14
N PHE A 307 11.81 -4.61 -2.67
CA PHE A 307 12.51 -3.37 -2.88
C PHE A 307 13.60 -3.62 -3.93
N GLN A 308 13.70 -2.74 -4.92
CA GLN A 308 14.71 -2.81 -5.96
C GLN A 308 15.25 -1.41 -6.22
N SER A 309 16.57 -1.28 -6.25
CA SER A 309 17.28 -0.10 -6.73
C SER A 309 17.84 -0.38 -8.12
N ASP A 310 17.25 0.21 -9.15
CA ASP A 310 17.73 0.09 -10.52
C ASP A 310 19.07 0.83 -10.71
N LEU A 311 19.30 1.89 -9.93
CA LEU A 311 20.56 2.62 -9.94
C LEU A 311 21.64 1.95 -9.08
N GLY A 312 21.22 1.32 -7.96
CA GLY A 312 22.12 0.60 -7.05
C GLY A 312 22.37 -0.84 -7.44
N TYR A 313 21.60 -1.40 -8.37
CA TYR A 313 21.70 -2.79 -8.83
C TYR A 313 21.65 -3.80 -7.68
N TYR A 314 20.67 -3.65 -6.81
CA TYR A 314 20.36 -4.62 -5.77
C TYR A 314 18.85 -4.72 -5.57
N ARG A 315 18.43 -5.82 -4.96
CA ARG A 315 17.05 -6.01 -4.51
C ARG A 315 17.01 -6.83 -3.23
N PHE A 316 15.90 -6.71 -2.49
CA PHE A 316 15.64 -7.51 -1.28
C PHE A 316 14.14 -7.55 -0.98
N LEU A 317 13.75 -8.44 -0.10
CA LEU A 317 12.39 -8.49 0.45
C LEU A 317 12.39 -7.94 1.87
N ALA A 318 11.41 -7.11 2.15
CA ALA A 318 11.21 -6.59 3.49
C ALA A 318 9.72 -6.43 3.82
N ASN A 319 9.39 -6.43 5.09
CA ASN A 319 8.04 -6.20 5.56
C ASN A 319 7.52 -4.84 5.06
N ARG A 320 6.21 -4.75 4.79
CA ARG A 320 5.52 -3.53 4.32
C ARG A 320 5.67 -2.30 5.24
N LYS A 321 6.17 -2.49 6.46
CA LYS A 321 6.50 -1.41 7.41
C LYS A 321 7.80 -0.67 7.06
N TRP A 322 8.62 -1.24 6.16
CA TRP A 322 9.76 -0.55 5.59
C TRP A 322 9.32 0.39 4.47
N THR A 323 9.82 1.61 4.49
CA THR A 323 9.55 2.64 3.46
C THR A 323 10.86 3.19 2.92
N THR A 324 10.92 3.42 1.61
CA THR A 324 12.06 4.09 0.97
C THR A 324 11.96 5.59 1.26
N TYR A 325 12.97 6.12 1.95
CA TYR A 325 13.07 7.56 2.19
C TYR A 325 13.86 8.26 1.08
N ARG A 326 14.93 7.65 0.61
CA ARG A 326 15.81 8.17 -0.45
C ARG A 326 16.50 7.01 -1.15
N ASP A 327 16.65 7.12 -2.46
CA ASP A 327 17.51 6.26 -3.28
C ASP A 327 18.12 7.11 -4.39
N ASN A 328 19.45 7.20 -4.45
CA ASN A 328 20.19 7.90 -5.49
C ASN A 328 21.19 6.97 -6.21
N GLY A 329 21.10 5.66 -5.98
CA GLY A 329 21.93 4.61 -6.56
C GLY A 329 23.25 4.39 -5.84
N GLU A 330 23.90 5.42 -5.30
CA GLU A 330 25.13 5.26 -4.49
C GLU A 330 24.76 4.90 -3.05
N GLU A 331 23.73 5.57 -2.53
CA GLU A 331 23.19 5.37 -1.19
C GLU A 331 21.67 5.37 -1.23
N ALA A 332 21.07 4.44 -0.51
CA ALA A 332 19.64 4.43 -0.24
C ALA A 332 19.38 4.39 1.26
N THR A 333 18.31 5.07 1.68
CA THR A 333 17.85 5.11 3.07
C THR A 333 16.45 4.56 3.14
N PHE A 334 16.26 3.57 4.01
CA PHE A 334 14.98 2.96 4.33
C PHE A 334 14.66 3.22 5.80
N ARG A 335 13.37 3.33 6.12
CA ARG A 335 12.88 3.52 7.49
C ARG A 335 11.87 2.44 7.83
N TYR A 336 12.04 1.84 8.99
CA TYR A 336 11.09 0.91 9.58
C TYR A 336 10.17 1.68 10.53
N VAL A 337 8.87 1.68 10.20
CA VAL A 337 7.86 2.51 10.86
C VAL A 337 6.78 1.62 11.44
N ILE A 338 6.53 1.75 12.74
CA ILE A 338 5.42 1.12 13.46
C ILE A 338 4.70 2.24 14.21
N ASP A 339 3.38 2.22 14.20
CA ASP A 339 2.54 3.16 14.94
C ASP A 339 2.90 4.63 14.65
N ASN A 340 3.14 4.90 13.36
CA ASN A 340 3.58 6.20 12.87
C ASN A 340 4.89 6.71 13.55
N GLN A 341 5.68 5.80 14.15
CA GLN A 341 6.97 6.11 14.79
C GLN A 341 8.10 5.36 14.07
N ARG A 342 9.24 6.04 13.92
CA ARG A 342 10.44 5.39 13.39
C ARG A 342 11.06 4.50 14.46
N VAL A 343 11.05 3.19 14.19
CA VAL A 343 11.73 2.19 15.02
C VAL A 343 13.20 2.06 14.61
N ALA A 344 13.47 2.00 13.30
CA ALA A 344 14.83 1.87 12.79
C ALA A 344 15.02 2.60 11.45
N GLN A 345 16.27 2.82 11.08
CA GLN A 345 16.69 3.27 9.77
C GLN A 345 17.74 2.30 9.23
N CYS A 346 17.64 1.97 7.94
CA CYS A 346 18.67 1.23 7.22
C CYS A 346 19.25 2.09 6.11
N ASN A 347 20.56 2.24 6.09
CA ASN A 347 21.28 2.83 4.97
C ASN A 347 21.96 1.71 4.17
N VAL A 348 21.75 1.69 2.87
CA VAL A 348 22.41 0.77 1.94
C VAL A 348 23.35 1.57 1.08
N THR A 349 24.63 1.19 1.07
CA THR A 349 25.70 1.85 0.31
C THR A 349 26.40 0.84 -0.58
N ASN A 350 26.43 1.10 -1.90
CA ASN A 350 27.27 0.34 -2.81
C ASN A 350 28.73 0.69 -2.61
N MET A 351 29.56 -0.33 -2.48
CA MET A 351 31.00 -0.15 -2.29
C MET A 351 31.71 -0.35 -3.62
N VAL A 352 32.92 0.21 -3.74
CA VAL A 352 33.79 -0.07 -4.90
C VAL A 352 34.11 -1.55 -4.96
N ASP A 353 33.90 -2.17 -6.10
CA ASP A 353 34.11 -3.60 -6.29
C ASP A 353 35.57 -4.01 -5.99
N PHE A 354 35.75 -5.19 -5.44
CA PHE A 354 37.05 -5.83 -5.35
C PHE A 354 37.36 -6.58 -6.63
N GLU A 355 38.65 -6.95 -6.81
CA GLU A 355 39.01 -7.92 -7.82
C GLU A 355 38.33 -9.27 -7.51
N PRO A 356 37.86 -10.02 -8.51
CA PRO A 356 37.25 -11.31 -8.32
C PRO A 356 38.08 -12.21 -7.42
N GLY A 357 37.43 -12.88 -6.46
CA GLY A 357 38.06 -13.73 -5.46
C GLY A 357 38.71 -13.02 -4.27
N LYS A 358 38.80 -11.69 -4.27
CA LYS A 358 39.20 -10.92 -3.10
C LYS A 358 38.01 -10.63 -2.20
N GLN A 359 38.22 -10.80 -0.89
CA GLN A 359 37.19 -10.56 0.11
C GLN A 359 37.76 -9.79 1.30
N LEU A 360 36.93 -9.00 1.96
CA LEU A 360 37.27 -8.32 3.21
C LEU A 360 37.31 -9.34 4.35
N SER A 361 38.34 -9.30 5.23
CA SER A 361 38.33 -10.14 6.42
C SER A 361 37.37 -9.59 7.48
N MET A 362 36.94 -10.46 8.42
CA MET A 362 36.11 -10.04 9.54
C MET A 362 36.83 -8.97 10.38
N GLU A 363 38.10 -9.18 10.69
CA GLU A 363 38.92 -8.23 11.47
C GLU A 363 39.04 -6.90 10.76
N GLY A 364 39.17 -6.91 9.41
CA GLY A 364 39.20 -5.71 8.58
C GLY A 364 37.88 -4.94 8.72
N PHE A 365 36.74 -5.62 8.55
CA PHE A 365 35.45 -4.97 8.68
C PHE A 365 35.17 -4.44 10.09
N VAL A 366 35.50 -5.20 11.14
CA VAL A 366 35.41 -4.74 12.52
C VAL A 366 36.25 -3.48 12.76
N SER A 367 37.46 -3.42 12.18
CA SER A 367 38.30 -2.23 12.25
C SER A 367 37.67 -1.02 11.55
N ASP A 368 37.09 -1.23 10.35
CA ASP A 368 36.40 -0.17 9.60
C ASP A 368 35.18 0.36 10.38
N VAL A 369 34.38 -0.53 10.98
CA VAL A 369 33.23 -0.13 11.82
C VAL A 369 33.68 0.67 13.03
N LYS A 370 34.72 0.22 13.75
CA LYS A 370 35.27 0.97 14.89
C LYS A 370 35.72 2.38 14.50
N LYS A 371 36.40 2.48 13.35
CA LYS A 371 36.85 3.76 12.83
C LYS A 371 35.69 4.66 12.40
N SER A 372 34.65 4.13 11.77
CA SER A 372 33.47 4.91 11.36
C SER A 372 32.66 5.43 12.51
N LEU A 373 32.70 4.77 13.67
CA LEU A 373 31.98 5.14 14.90
C LEU A 373 32.90 5.74 15.97
N GLU A 374 34.09 6.20 15.58
CA GLU A 374 35.06 6.80 16.52
C GLU A 374 34.43 7.92 17.35
N GLY A 375 34.53 7.84 18.67
CA GLY A 375 33.94 8.78 19.62
C GLY A 375 32.44 8.57 19.91
N MET A 376 31.74 7.69 19.20
CA MET A 376 30.33 7.38 19.45
C MET A 376 30.13 5.98 20.02
N MET A 377 30.95 5.00 19.61
CA MET A 377 30.84 3.61 20.04
C MET A 377 31.38 3.42 21.44
N SER A 378 30.59 2.81 22.32
CA SER A 378 31.02 2.41 23.66
C SER A 378 31.38 0.92 23.74
N GLU A 379 30.70 0.06 22.97
CA GLU A 379 30.84 -1.38 23.05
C GLU A 379 30.63 -2.06 21.71
N LEU A 380 31.43 -3.10 21.44
CA LEU A 380 31.21 -4.08 20.36
C LEU A 380 30.47 -5.27 20.96
N LEU A 381 29.20 -5.51 20.51
CA LEU A 381 28.37 -6.56 21.07
C LEU A 381 28.60 -7.91 20.40
N GLU A 382 28.70 -7.91 19.05
CA GLU A 382 28.77 -9.14 18.28
C GLU A 382 29.53 -8.92 16.97
N SER A 383 30.24 -9.95 16.51
CA SER A 383 30.69 -10.06 15.13
C SER A 383 30.56 -11.50 14.64
N THR A 384 29.86 -11.68 13.51
CA THR A 384 29.58 -13.01 12.95
C THR A 384 29.72 -12.98 11.44
N GLU A 385 29.89 -14.17 10.85
CA GLU A 385 29.95 -14.37 9.41
C GLU A 385 28.99 -15.49 8.98
N SER A 386 28.28 -15.27 7.89
CA SER A 386 27.29 -16.23 7.35
C SER A 386 27.19 -16.12 5.83
N LEU A 387 26.43 -17.03 5.22
CA LEU A 387 25.99 -16.95 3.85
C LEU A 387 24.50 -16.64 3.80
N THR A 388 24.10 -15.70 2.93
CA THR A 388 22.67 -15.41 2.68
C THR A 388 22.05 -16.48 1.76
N SER A 389 20.71 -16.47 1.62
CA SER A 389 20.00 -17.35 0.68
C SER A 389 20.45 -17.13 -0.77
N SER A 390 20.85 -15.90 -1.12
CA SER A 390 21.41 -15.53 -2.42
C SER A 390 22.91 -15.79 -2.55
N LYS A 391 23.49 -16.55 -1.60
CA LYS A 391 24.91 -16.93 -1.55
C LYS A 391 25.89 -15.75 -1.44
N LEU A 392 25.43 -14.62 -0.90
CA LEU A 392 26.33 -13.55 -0.52
C LEU A 392 27.02 -13.90 0.81
N ARG A 393 28.30 -13.63 0.89
CA ARG A 393 29.01 -13.63 2.16
C ARG A 393 28.59 -12.40 2.95
N ALA A 394 28.08 -12.61 4.16
CA ALA A 394 27.60 -11.57 5.06
C ALA A 394 28.46 -11.53 6.32
N ILE A 395 29.18 -10.44 6.56
CA ILE A 395 29.83 -10.16 7.83
C ILE A 395 28.93 -9.19 8.60
N LYS A 396 28.46 -9.62 9.77
CA LYS A 396 27.65 -8.80 10.69
C LYS A 396 28.54 -8.27 11.81
N VAL A 397 28.38 -6.99 12.15
CA VAL A 397 29.01 -6.36 13.32
C VAL A 397 27.95 -5.54 14.04
N THR A 398 27.64 -5.91 15.28
CA THR A 398 26.70 -5.18 16.13
C THR A 398 27.45 -4.40 17.20
N SER A 399 27.16 -3.14 17.33
CA SER A 399 27.80 -2.24 18.29
C SER A 399 26.77 -1.33 18.99
N ARG A 400 27.11 -0.84 20.15
CA ARG A 400 26.32 0.08 20.96
C ARG A 400 27.12 1.32 21.30
N GLY A 401 26.46 2.43 21.44
CA GLY A 401 27.08 3.68 21.88
C GLY A 401 26.05 4.78 22.09
N THR A 402 26.52 6.02 22.18
CA THR A 402 25.67 7.15 22.51
C THR A 402 25.84 8.27 21.50
N VAL A 403 24.72 8.79 20.98
CA VAL A 403 24.70 9.97 20.11
C VAL A 403 23.79 11.03 20.74
N GLN A 404 24.33 12.19 21.06
CA GLN A 404 23.57 13.28 21.67
C GLN A 404 22.80 12.88 22.95
N GLY A 405 23.34 11.95 23.73
CA GLY A 405 22.72 11.46 24.96
C GLY A 405 21.68 10.34 24.75
N VAL A 406 21.46 9.87 23.51
CA VAL A 406 20.57 8.76 23.19
C VAL A 406 21.39 7.50 22.96
N ASP A 407 20.99 6.40 23.58
CA ASP A 407 21.59 5.09 23.39
C ASP A 407 21.19 4.51 22.02
N ILE A 408 22.18 4.28 21.17
CA ILE A 408 21.99 3.78 19.81
C ILE A 408 22.65 2.41 19.65
N VAL A 409 21.97 1.52 18.92
CA VAL A 409 22.53 0.29 18.40
C VAL A 409 22.74 0.44 16.91
N TRP A 410 23.93 0.08 16.42
CA TRP A 410 24.26 -0.05 15.00
C TRP A 410 24.47 -1.52 14.68
N ILE A 411 23.83 -1.98 13.61
CA ILE A 411 24.04 -3.32 13.06
C ILE A 411 24.58 -3.11 11.64
N HIS A 412 25.86 -3.38 11.45
CA HIS A 412 26.55 -3.26 10.18
C HIS A 412 26.62 -4.61 9.49
N TYR A 413 26.29 -4.64 8.21
CA TYR A 413 26.52 -5.81 7.37
C TYR A 413 27.40 -5.41 6.19
N HIS A 414 28.43 -6.21 5.92
CA HIS A 414 29.18 -6.18 4.67
C HIS A 414 28.76 -7.40 3.86
N LEU A 415 28.11 -7.16 2.72
CA LEU A 415 27.66 -8.20 1.79
C LEU A 415 28.58 -8.23 0.58
N SER A 416 29.03 -9.39 0.15
CA SER A 416 29.89 -9.54 -1.02
C SER A 416 29.67 -10.87 -1.75
N ASN A 417 29.92 -10.86 -3.06
CA ASN A 417 29.96 -12.07 -3.89
C ASN A 417 31.36 -12.37 -4.42
N ASP A 418 31.53 -13.54 -5.04
CA ASP A 418 32.82 -13.97 -5.58
C ASP A 418 33.30 -13.13 -6.80
N ASN A 419 32.39 -12.38 -7.44
CA ASN A 419 32.73 -11.47 -8.53
C ASN A 419 33.32 -10.14 -8.02
N GLY A 420 33.45 -9.96 -6.71
CA GLY A 420 33.98 -8.77 -6.09
C GLY A 420 32.96 -7.68 -5.80
N ARG A 421 31.68 -7.84 -6.23
CA ARG A 421 30.63 -6.90 -5.88
C ARG A 421 30.33 -6.92 -4.39
N ARG A 422 30.03 -5.73 -3.84
CA ARG A 422 29.77 -5.60 -2.42
C ARG A 422 28.91 -4.38 -2.08
N ALA A 423 28.17 -4.54 -0.99
CA ALA A 423 27.37 -3.47 -0.39
C ALA A 423 27.53 -3.48 1.13
N VAL A 424 27.34 -2.33 1.74
CA VAL A 424 27.24 -2.18 3.20
C VAL A 424 25.84 -1.76 3.55
N LEU A 425 25.22 -2.47 4.51
CA LEU A 425 23.96 -2.11 5.12
C LEU A 425 24.23 -1.70 6.56
N VAL A 426 23.68 -0.56 6.97
CA VAL A 426 23.79 -0.07 8.34
C VAL A 426 22.40 0.16 8.90
N PHE A 427 21.97 -0.71 9.82
CA PHE A 427 20.75 -0.50 10.57
C PHE A 427 21.10 0.30 11.83
N MET A 428 20.30 1.31 12.10
CA MET A 428 20.46 2.20 13.25
C MET A 428 19.12 2.37 13.96
N LEU A 429 19.10 2.14 15.26
CA LEU A 429 17.91 2.24 16.10
C LEU A 429 18.27 2.60 17.54
N ASN A 430 17.30 3.15 18.27
CA ASN A 430 17.46 3.34 19.71
C ASN A 430 17.53 1.98 20.40
N ALA A 431 18.39 1.85 21.43
CA ALA A 431 18.57 0.58 22.15
C ALA A 431 17.24 0.04 22.74
N GLU A 432 16.34 0.92 23.15
CA GLU A 432 15.00 0.57 23.66
C GLU A 432 14.10 -0.07 22.59
N GLN A 433 14.40 0.13 21.30
CA GLN A 433 13.61 -0.39 20.18
C GLN A 433 14.08 -1.77 19.71
N MET A 434 15.11 -2.34 20.30
CA MET A 434 15.67 -3.64 19.87
C MET A 434 14.66 -4.77 19.90
N GLU A 435 13.81 -4.84 20.93
CA GLU A 435 12.77 -5.85 21.05
C GLU A 435 11.69 -5.67 19.95
N THR A 436 11.26 -4.45 19.71
CA THR A 436 10.29 -4.11 18.67
C THR A 436 10.85 -4.34 17.26
N PHE A 437 12.13 -4.07 17.06
CA PHE A 437 12.82 -4.31 15.79
C PHE A 437 13.05 -5.81 15.52
N ALA A 438 13.19 -6.59 16.57
CA ALA A 438 13.38 -8.05 16.52
C ALA A 438 14.49 -8.49 15.55
N SER A 439 14.16 -9.20 14.47
CA SER A 439 15.10 -9.71 13.46
C SER A 439 14.88 -9.15 12.05
N GLU A 440 14.35 -7.93 11.94
CA GLU A 440 14.07 -7.30 10.66
C GLU A 440 15.33 -7.08 9.81
N ASP A 441 16.50 -6.85 10.47
CA ASP A 441 17.80 -6.80 9.79
C ASP A 441 18.12 -8.12 9.10
N ALA A 442 17.90 -9.24 9.78
CA ALA A 442 18.19 -10.58 9.25
C ALA A 442 17.23 -10.92 8.09
N GLN A 443 15.96 -10.51 8.15
CA GLN A 443 14.98 -10.70 7.07
C GLN A 443 15.42 -9.96 5.79
N VAL A 444 15.81 -8.69 5.91
CA VAL A 444 16.33 -7.89 4.79
C VAL A 444 17.59 -8.53 4.20
N VAL A 445 18.57 -8.85 5.06
CA VAL A 445 19.88 -9.37 4.63
C VAL A 445 19.76 -10.76 4.02
N SER A 446 18.92 -11.65 4.58
CA SER A 446 18.75 -13.01 4.06
C SER A 446 18.27 -13.05 2.61
N THR A 447 17.49 -12.05 2.19
CA THR A 447 16.90 -11.93 0.86
C THR A 447 17.62 -10.94 -0.05
N PHE A 448 18.68 -10.29 0.45
CA PHE A 448 19.43 -9.29 -0.31
C PHE A 448 20.17 -9.94 -1.47
N GLU A 449 20.03 -9.36 -2.65
CA GLU A 449 20.70 -9.79 -3.88
C GLU A 449 21.41 -8.61 -4.53
N LEU A 450 22.67 -8.85 -4.97
CA LEU A 450 23.41 -7.94 -5.83
C LEU A 450 23.11 -8.31 -7.28
N ILE A 451 22.47 -7.41 -8.01
CA ILE A 451 22.14 -7.59 -9.43
C ILE A 451 23.39 -7.23 -10.25
N ASP A 452 23.76 -8.07 -11.21
CA ASP A 452 24.91 -7.81 -12.06
C ASP A 452 24.73 -6.51 -12.87
N TRP A 453 25.82 -5.75 -12.98
CA TRP A 453 25.83 -4.60 -13.87
C TRP A 453 25.54 -5.07 -15.31
N PRO A 454 24.67 -4.36 -16.06
CA PRO A 454 24.47 -4.68 -17.45
C PRO A 454 25.84 -4.62 -18.18
N LYS A 455 26.21 -5.72 -18.81
CA LYS A 455 27.44 -5.81 -19.57
C LYS A 455 27.45 -4.69 -20.62
N LYS A 456 28.27 -3.65 -20.44
CA LYS A 456 28.40 -2.43 -21.24
C LYS A 456 27.21 -1.45 -21.17
N ILE A 457 27.10 -0.71 -20.09
CA ILE A 457 26.73 0.70 -20.22
C ILE A 457 28.06 1.47 -20.08
N ASP A 458 28.48 2.06 -21.19
CA ASP A 458 29.66 2.93 -21.20
C ASP A 458 29.36 4.05 -20.17
N ARG A 459 30.19 4.19 -19.12
CA ARG A 459 30.04 5.26 -18.10
C ARG A 459 29.87 6.64 -18.74
N LYS A 460 30.45 6.86 -19.94
CA LYS A 460 30.21 8.06 -20.74
C LYS A 460 28.77 8.25 -21.18
N ALA A 461 28.00 7.17 -21.43
CA ALA A 461 26.61 7.29 -21.84
C ALA A 461 25.70 7.67 -20.64
N LEU A 462 26.06 7.23 -19.43
CA LEU A 462 25.32 7.61 -18.21
C LEU A 462 25.59 9.07 -17.81
N GLU A 463 26.81 9.55 -17.95
CA GLU A 463 27.19 10.96 -17.72
C GLU A 463 26.52 11.88 -18.74
N VAL A 464 26.36 11.46 -19.99
CA VAL A 464 25.64 12.22 -21.03
C VAL A 464 24.14 12.26 -20.73
N ALA A 465 23.51 11.14 -20.35
CA ALA A 465 22.08 11.08 -20.00
C ALA A 465 21.73 11.89 -18.74
N THR A 466 22.63 11.94 -17.74
CA THR A 466 22.46 12.79 -16.56
C THR A 466 22.70 14.27 -16.86
N ALA A 467 23.60 14.62 -17.77
CA ALA A 467 23.82 15.99 -18.21
C ALA A 467 22.65 16.52 -19.06
N GLU A 468 22.11 15.73 -19.97
CA GLU A 468 20.94 16.10 -20.79
C GLU A 468 19.66 16.28 -19.94
N ASN A 469 19.45 15.47 -18.90
CA ASN A 469 18.33 15.64 -17.98
C ASN A 469 18.51 16.87 -17.06
N ALA A 470 19.72 17.26 -16.73
CA ALA A 470 20.01 18.48 -15.97
C ALA A 470 19.78 19.75 -16.82
N GLU A 471 20.11 19.73 -18.12
CA GLU A 471 19.88 20.86 -19.01
C GLU A 471 18.39 21.03 -19.42
N SER A 472 17.62 19.94 -19.47
CA SER A 472 16.17 20.01 -19.74
C SER A 472 15.36 20.53 -18.55
N SER A 473 15.88 20.50 -17.32
CA SER A 473 15.25 21.02 -16.12
C SER A 473 15.51 22.51 -15.86
N THR A 474 16.31 23.16 -16.71
CA THR A 474 16.71 24.60 -16.57
C THR A 474 16.14 25.49 -17.68
N ARG A 475 15.25 24.96 -18.53
CA ARG A 475 14.51 25.75 -19.53
C ARG A 475 13.02 25.88 -19.22
#